data_0754614056d50bd174a9bd7db2d4dc1a
#
_entry.id   0754614056d50bd174a9bd7db2d4dc1a
#
_cell.length_a   1.000
_cell.length_b   1.000
_cell.length_c   1.000
_cell.angle_alpha   90.00
_cell.angle_beta   90.00
_cell.angle_gamma   90.00
#
_symmetry.space_group_name_H-M   'P 1'
#
loop_
_entity.id
_entity.type
_entity.pdbx_description
1 polymer ?
#
loop_
_entity_poly.entity_id
_entity_poly.type
_entity_poly.pdbx_seq_one_letter_code
_entity_poly.pdbx_strand_id
1 'polypeptide(L)'
;NTSEQTAYSPLKKKYVPLWRLDTNTVTVNHFNVEKQTEESKTYQTDFIRYHLHYSDSHCPDRLRRLVNSGKIIQYLDDMEQKVNDAISRQVELWKQTDSCYQKAVRIGDAEKMLGLENCFVYMAREAVFECMVYI
;
A
#
# COMPACT_ATOMS: atom_id res chain seq x y z
N ASN A 1 -11.76 -7.51 -9.04
CA ASN A 1 -12.21 -6.24 -9.60
C ASN A 1 -11.62 -6.00 -10.98
N THR A 2 -12.49 -5.70 -11.93
CA THR A 2 -12.11 -5.44 -13.31
C THR A 2 -12.74 -4.15 -13.79
N SER A 3 -12.09 -3.48 -14.77
CA SER A 3 -12.65 -2.28 -15.39
C SER A 3 -13.85 -2.63 -16.28
N GLU A 4 -14.75 -1.67 -16.47
CA GLU A 4 -15.87 -1.79 -17.42
C GLU A 4 -15.39 -1.63 -18.86
N GLN A 5 -14.30 -0.88 -19.08
CA GLN A 5 -13.69 -0.73 -20.39
C GLN A 5 -12.93 -1.99 -20.77
N THR A 6 -13.09 -2.40 -22.03
CA THR A 6 -12.44 -3.60 -22.56
C THR A 6 -11.71 -3.28 -23.87
N ALA A 7 -10.73 -4.13 -24.20
CA ALA A 7 -10.04 -4.09 -25.49
C ALA A 7 -9.86 -5.52 -26.01
N TYR A 8 -9.80 -5.67 -27.34
CA TYR A 8 -9.60 -6.97 -27.95
C TYR A 8 -8.13 -7.40 -27.84
N SER A 9 -7.91 -8.60 -27.31
CA SER A 9 -6.58 -9.21 -27.22
C SER A 9 -6.43 -10.26 -28.32
N PRO A 10 -5.58 -10.05 -29.35
CA PRO A 10 -5.35 -11.06 -30.38
C PRO A 10 -4.74 -12.36 -29.86
N LEU A 11 -3.92 -12.27 -28.80
CA LEU A 11 -3.30 -13.45 -28.19
C LEU A 11 -4.33 -14.35 -27.53
N LYS A 12 -5.27 -13.76 -26.79
CA LYS A 12 -6.34 -14.50 -26.10
C LYS A 12 -7.57 -14.71 -26.97
N LYS A 13 -7.64 -14.04 -28.13
CA LYS A 13 -8.75 -14.09 -29.07
C LYS A 13 -10.09 -13.73 -28.43
N LYS A 14 -10.09 -12.74 -27.51
CA LYS A 14 -11.28 -12.26 -26.81
C LYS A 14 -11.07 -10.83 -26.33
N TYR A 15 -12.17 -10.19 -25.92
CA TYR A 15 -12.11 -8.91 -25.24
C TYR A 15 -11.68 -9.12 -23.80
N VAL A 16 -10.73 -8.31 -23.34
CA VAL A 16 -10.19 -8.34 -21.97
C VAL A 16 -10.39 -6.98 -21.30
N PRO A 17 -10.54 -6.93 -19.98
CA PRO A 17 -10.60 -5.64 -19.27
C PRO A 17 -9.29 -4.87 -19.45
N LEU A 18 -9.38 -3.52 -19.56
CA LEU A 18 -8.19 -2.67 -19.60
C LEU A 18 -7.44 -2.70 -18.27
N TRP A 19 -8.18 -2.78 -17.17
CA TRP A 19 -7.61 -2.82 -15.83
C TRP A 19 -8.20 -3.98 -15.04
N ARG A 20 -7.36 -4.65 -14.29
CA ARG A 20 -7.79 -5.72 -13.38
C ARG A 20 -7.00 -5.60 -12.09
N LEU A 21 -7.70 -5.73 -10.96
CA LEU A 21 -7.11 -5.74 -9.63
C LEU A 21 -7.38 -7.08 -8.96
N ASP A 22 -6.31 -7.77 -8.55
CA ASP A 22 -6.38 -8.95 -7.71
C ASP A 22 -6.08 -8.53 -6.26
N THR A 23 -7.09 -8.58 -5.40
CA THR A 23 -6.96 -8.16 -4.00
C THR A 23 -6.20 -9.16 -3.14
N ASN A 24 -6.12 -10.42 -3.54
CA ASN A 24 -5.40 -11.44 -2.79
C ASN A 24 -3.89 -11.33 -2.95
N THR A 25 -3.43 -11.11 -4.17
CA THR A 25 -2.01 -10.95 -4.48
C THR A 25 -1.56 -9.49 -4.50
N VAL A 26 -2.51 -8.56 -4.40
CA VAL A 26 -2.28 -7.12 -4.52
C VAL A 26 -1.58 -6.79 -5.84
N THR A 27 -2.12 -7.32 -6.92
CA THR A 27 -1.58 -7.14 -8.27
C THR A 27 -2.57 -6.36 -9.13
N VAL A 28 -2.07 -5.30 -9.77
CA VAL A 28 -2.83 -4.52 -10.75
C VAL A 28 -2.33 -4.90 -12.13
N ASN A 29 -3.23 -5.39 -12.97
CA ASN A 29 -2.95 -5.72 -14.36
C ASN A 29 -3.54 -4.65 -15.27
N HIS A 30 -2.72 -4.17 -16.21
CA HIS A 30 -3.12 -3.21 -17.22
C HIS A 30 -2.85 -3.79 -18.60
N PHE A 31 -3.88 -3.80 -19.47
CA PHE A 31 -3.71 -4.20 -20.86
C PHE A 31 -3.30 -2.99 -21.69
N ASN A 32 -2.09 -3.02 -22.23
CA ASN A 32 -1.58 -1.96 -23.11
C ASN A 32 -2.07 -2.22 -24.53
N VAL A 33 -2.99 -1.38 -24.99
CA VAL A 33 -3.63 -1.51 -26.31
C VAL A 33 -2.63 -1.32 -27.45
N GLU A 34 -1.67 -0.39 -27.29
CA GLU A 34 -0.68 -0.10 -28.33
C GLU A 34 0.28 -1.27 -28.55
N LYS A 35 0.79 -1.84 -27.46
CA LYS A 35 1.74 -2.95 -27.49
C LYS A 35 1.04 -4.32 -27.50
N GLN A 36 -0.25 -4.36 -27.22
CA GLN A 36 -1.05 -5.58 -27.07
C GLN A 36 -0.49 -6.54 -26.02
N THR A 37 0.10 -5.99 -24.96
CA THR A 37 0.70 -6.73 -23.85
C THR A 37 0.00 -6.41 -22.55
N GLU A 38 0.02 -7.36 -21.61
CA GLU A 38 -0.40 -7.11 -20.24
C GLU A 38 0.80 -6.65 -19.41
N GLU A 39 0.63 -5.52 -18.72
CA GLU A 39 1.58 -5.02 -17.76
C GLU A 39 0.99 -5.21 -16.36
N SER A 40 1.81 -5.64 -15.41
CA SER A 40 1.34 -5.86 -14.05
C SER A 40 2.26 -5.21 -13.04
N LYS A 41 1.67 -4.72 -11.95
CA LYS A 41 2.38 -4.20 -10.80
C LYS A 41 1.86 -4.88 -9.55
N THR A 42 2.78 -5.46 -8.77
CA THR A 42 2.46 -6.14 -7.52
C THR A 42 2.99 -5.32 -6.35
N TYR A 43 2.13 -5.10 -5.35
CA TYR A 43 2.49 -4.41 -4.11
C TYR A 43 2.77 -5.46 -3.04
N GLN A 44 3.94 -5.38 -2.40
CA GLN A 44 4.37 -6.38 -1.43
C GLN A 44 4.18 -5.93 0.02
N THR A 45 3.69 -4.73 0.25
CA THR A 45 3.46 -4.24 1.60
C THR A 45 2.11 -4.69 2.15
N ASP A 46 2.10 -5.09 3.41
CA ASP A 46 0.89 -5.53 4.09
C ASP A 46 -0.17 -4.43 4.18
N PHE A 47 0.24 -3.16 4.25
CA PHE A 47 -0.68 -2.02 4.32
C PHE A 47 -1.65 -2.01 3.15
N ILE A 48 -1.11 -2.15 1.94
CA ILE A 48 -1.91 -2.10 0.71
C ILE A 48 -2.87 -3.27 0.67
N ARG A 49 -2.41 -4.46 1.04
CA ARG A 49 -3.27 -5.65 1.09
C ARG A 49 -4.44 -5.48 2.06
N TYR A 50 -4.17 -5.04 3.28
CA TYR A 50 -5.23 -4.81 4.26
C TYR A 50 -6.20 -3.71 3.82
N HIS A 51 -5.68 -2.63 3.27
CA HIS A 51 -6.52 -1.54 2.77
C HIS A 51 -7.42 -1.99 1.61
N LEU A 52 -6.90 -2.78 0.68
CA LEU A 52 -7.68 -3.31 -0.43
C LEU A 52 -8.76 -4.29 0.04
N HIS A 53 -8.43 -5.18 0.96
CA HIS A 53 -9.42 -6.08 1.54
C HIS A 53 -10.53 -5.31 2.25
N TYR A 54 -10.17 -4.30 3.01
CA TYR A 54 -11.14 -3.43 3.66
C TYR A 54 -12.02 -2.70 2.65
N SER A 55 -11.41 -2.12 1.61
CA SER A 55 -12.12 -1.40 0.57
C SER A 55 -13.08 -2.30 -0.21
N ASP A 56 -12.66 -3.52 -0.52
CA ASP A 56 -13.47 -4.49 -1.22
C ASP A 56 -14.70 -4.91 -0.40
N SER A 57 -14.53 -5.04 0.92
CA SER A 57 -15.60 -5.46 1.82
C SER A 57 -16.55 -4.32 2.21
N HIS A 58 -16.03 -3.11 2.43
CA HIS A 58 -16.78 -1.99 3.02
C HIS A 58 -17.05 -0.84 2.05
N CYS A 59 -16.23 -0.67 1.03
CA CYS A 59 -16.33 0.42 0.05
C CYS A 59 -16.17 -0.09 -1.38
N PRO A 60 -16.95 -1.08 -1.84
CA PRO A 60 -16.73 -1.70 -3.15
C PRO A 60 -16.93 -0.72 -4.31
N ASP A 61 -17.81 0.27 -4.18
CA ASP A 61 -18.06 1.27 -5.22
C ASP A 61 -16.85 2.19 -5.42
N ARG A 62 -16.18 2.56 -4.34
CA ARG A 62 -14.94 3.35 -4.42
C ARG A 62 -13.87 2.58 -5.18
N LEU A 63 -13.69 1.32 -4.86
CA LEU A 63 -12.70 0.46 -5.50
C LEU A 63 -13.00 0.29 -6.99
N ARG A 64 -14.26 0.06 -7.34
CA ARG A 64 -14.71 -0.06 -8.73
C ARG A 64 -14.42 1.22 -9.52
N ARG A 65 -14.72 2.38 -8.95
CA ARG A 65 -14.44 3.66 -9.61
C ARG A 65 -12.96 3.87 -9.88
N LEU A 66 -12.09 3.50 -8.92
CA LEU A 66 -10.64 3.58 -9.11
C LEU A 66 -10.14 2.69 -10.24
N VAL A 67 -10.65 1.46 -10.30
CA VAL A 67 -10.28 0.51 -11.36
C VAL A 67 -10.79 0.97 -12.72
N ASN A 68 -12.03 1.43 -12.80
CA ASN A 68 -12.63 1.89 -14.06
C ASN A 68 -11.97 3.14 -14.61
N SER A 69 -11.55 4.05 -13.74
CA SER A 69 -10.89 5.29 -14.16
C SER A 69 -9.40 5.13 -14.48
N GLY A 70 -8.81 3.97 -14.20
CA GLY A 70 -7.39 3.74 -14.39
C GLY A 70 -6.50 4.42 -13.36
N LYS A 71 -7.06 4.94 -12.27
CA LYS A 71 -6.32 5.68 -11.23
C LYS A 71 -5.87 4.81 -10.06
N ILE A 72 -6.12 3.51 -10.14
CA ILE A 72 -5.85 2.60 -9.03
C ILE A 72 -4.35 2.57 -8.66
N ILE A 73 -3.45 2.57 -9.63
CA ILE A 73 -2.01 2.53 -9.37
C ILE A 73 -1.58 3.80 -8.63
N GLN A 74 -2.00 4.97 -9.10
CA GLN A 74 -1.67 6.23 -8.43
C GLN A 74 -2.23 6.28 -7.01
N TYR A 75 -3.45 5.83 -6.82
CA TYR A 75 -4.09 5.76 -5.51
C TYR A 75 -3.30 4.87 -4.54
N LEU A 76 -2.89 3.68 -4.98
CA LEU A 76 -2.14 2.74 -4.14
C LEU A 76 -0.73 3.26 -3.84
N ASP A 77 -0.05 3.85 -4.80
CA ASP A 77 1.27 4.45 -4.60
C ASP A 77 1.20 5.60 -3.58
N ASP A 78 0.20 6.47 -3.71
CA ASP A 78 0.00 7.58 -2.78
C ASP A 78 -0.34 7.08 -1.37
N MET A 79 -1.17 6.05 -1.26
CA MET A 79 -1.51 5.43 0.01
C MET A 79 -0.28 4.82 0.69
N GLU A 80 0.53 4.07 -0.05
CA GLU A 80 1.76 3.47 0.47
C GLU A 80 2.72 4.55 0.99
N GLN A 81 2.90 5.63 0.23
CA GLN A 81 3.77 6.72 0.64
C GLN A 81 3.25 7.42 1.89
N LYS A 82 1.95 7.72 1.96
CA LYS A 82 1.35 8.34 3.15
C LYS A 82 1.51 7.50 4.39
N VAL A 83 1.32 6.19 4.27
CA VAL A 83 1.47 5.25 5.39
C VAL A 83 2.92 5.20 5.85
N ASN A 84 3.86 5.07 4.93
CA ASN A 84 5.29 5.04 5.26
C ASN A 84 5.76 6.34 5.89
N ASP A 85 5.31 7.49 5.39
CA ASP A 85 5.65 8.80 5.94
C ASP A 85 5.08 8.98 7.35
N ALA A 86 3.85 8.52 7.59
CA ALA A 86 3.22 8.59 8.89
C ALA A 86 3.97 7.73 9.94
N ILE A 87 4.39 6.54 9.56
CA ILE A 87 5.19 5.66 10.42
C ILE A 87 6.52 6.32 10.74
N SER A 88 7.23 6.82 9.74
CA SER A 88 8.53 7.46 9.92
C SER A 88 8.45 8.67 10.83
N ARG A 89 7.44 9.53 10.66
CA ARG A 89 7.25 10.71 11.51
C ARG A 89 6.97 10.33 12.96
N GLN A 90 6.17 9.31 13.18
CA GLN A 90 5.86 8.84 14.53
C GLN A 90 7.09 8.26 15.22
N VAL A 91 7.88 7.46 14.51
CA VAL A 91 9.14 6.90 15.02
C VAL A 91 10.11 8.02 15.39
N GLU A 92 10.31 9.02 14.52
CA GLU A 92 11.19 10.16 14.80
C GLU A 92 10.73 10.96 16.00
N LEU A 93 9.43 11.16 16.17
CA LEU A 93 8.87 11.84 17.34
C LEU A 93 9.21 11.08 18.63
N TRP A 94 9.02 9.78 18.65
CA TRP A 94 9.34 8.98 19.84
C TRP A 94 10.85 8.94 20.12
N LYS A 95 11.70 8.90 19.10
CA LYS A 95 13.15 9.02 19.30
C LYS A 95 13.52 10.31 20.02
N GLN A 96 12.84 11.41 19.71
CA GLN A 96 13.11 12.71 20.32
C GLN A 96 12.54 12.87 21.73
N THR A 97 11.45 12.17 22.03
CA THR A 97 10.70 12.37 23.28
C THR A 97 10.84 11.23 24.28
N ASP A 98 11.26 10.04 23.87
CA ASP A 98 11.40 8.89 24.76
C ASP A 98 12.66 9.01 25.59
N SER A 99 12.53 8.97 26.91
CA SER A 99 13.64 9.15 27.84
C SER A 99 14.63 7.99 27.79
N CYS A 100 14.15 6.76 27.60
CA CYS A 100 15.02 5.58 27.49
C CYS A 100 15.89 5.64 26.23
N TYR A 101 15.29 6.05 25.11
CA TYR A 101 16.02 6.22 23.87
C TYR A 101 17.07 7.31 23.99
N GLN A 102 16.72 8.45 24.53
CA GLN A 102 17.66 9.57 24.73
C GLN A 102 18.82 9.19 25.65
N LYS A 103 18.56 8.41 26.69
CA LYS A 103 19.60 7.88 27.56
C LYS A 103 20.55 6.95 26.80
N ALA A 104 20.01 6.04 25.96
CA ALA A 104 20.81 5.13 25.15
C ALA A 104 21.72 5.90 24.17
N VAL A 105 21.22 6.97 23.57
CA VAL A 105 22.02 7.86 22.71
C VAL A 105 23.18 8.48 23.48
N ARG A 106 22.91 9.00 24.67
CA ARG A 106 23.94 9.68 25.48
C ARG A 106 25.09 8.74 25.88
N ILE A 107 24.76 7.50 26.23
CA ILE A 107 25.79 6.52 26.65
C ILE A 107 26.36 5.72 25.48
N GLY A 108 25.83 5.91 24.27
CA GLY A 108 26.32 5.21 23.08
C GLY A 108 25.94 3.72 23.01
N ASP A 109 24.83 3.34 23.63
CA ASP A 109 24.33 1.96 23.62
C ASP A 109 23.56 1.67 22.33
N ALA A 110 24.28 1.31 21.27
CA ALA A 110 23.70 1.09 19.95
C ALA A 110 22.71 -0.09 19.91
N GLU A 111 22.97 -1.14 20.67
CA GLU A 111 22.09 -2.30 20.73
C GLU A 111 20.71 -1.93 21.31
N LYS A 112 20.71 -1.15 22.40
CA LYS A 112 19.46 -0.68 23.01
C LYS A 112 18.72 0.31 22.11
N MET A 113 19.44 1.20 21.44
CA MET A 113 18.87 2.12 20.46
C MET A 113 18.13 1.34 19.35
N LEU A 114 18.77 0.31 18.78
CA LEU A 114 18.17 -0.51 17.73
C LEU A 114 16.93 -1.25 18.23
N GLY A 115 16.98 -1.83 19.42
CA GLY A 115 15.84 -2.52 20.01
C GLY A 115 14.65 -1.59 20.23
N LEU A 116 14.88 -0.37 20.72
CA LEU A 116 13.84 0.63 20.91
C LEU A 116 13.27 1.13 19.58
N GLU A 117 14.13 1.36 18.57
CA GLU A 117 13.67 1.74 17.24
C GLU A 117 12.74 0.68 16.63
N ASN A 118 13.09 -0.60 16.73
CA ASN A 118 12.25 -1.68 16.25
C ASN A 118 10.90 -1.72 16.97
N CYS A 119 10.90 -1.48 18.26
CA CYS A 119 9.67 -1.37 19.06
C CYS A 119 8.80 -0.19 18.60
N PHE A 120 9.41 0.97 18.34
CA PHE A 120 8.71 2.16 17.84
C PHE A 120 8.09 1.92 16.48
N VAL A 121 8.82 1.28 15.56
CA VAL A 121 8.31 0.93 14.24
C VAL A 121 7.08 0.03 14.36
N TYR A 122 7.13 -0.99 15.20
CA TYR A 122 6.01 -1.91 15.41
C TYR A 122 4.78 -1.18 15.96
N MET A 123 4.96 -0.34 16.97
CA MET A 123 3.87 0.42 17.57
C MET A 123 3.28 1.45 16.60
N ALA A 124 4.14 2.12 15.82
CA ALA A 124 3.70 3.09 14.82
C ALA A 124 2.88 2.42 13.72
N ARG A 125 3.29 1.24 13.26
CA ARG A 125 2.56 0.47 12.25
C ARG A 125 1.15 0.13 12.74
N GLU A 126 0.99 -0.34 13.96
CA GLU A 126 -0.34 -0.64 14.50
C GLU A 126 -1.24 0.59 14.55
N ALA A 127 -0.73 1.72 15.04
CA ALA A 127 -1.49 2.96 15.14
C ALA A 127 -1.90 3.49 13.75
N VAL A 128 -0.97 3.46 12.78
CA VAL A 128 -1.23 3.94 11.42
C VAL A 128 -2.21 3.02 10.69
N PHE A 129 -2.15 1.71 10.90
CA PHE A 129 -3.09 0.76 10.30
C PHE A 129 -4.53 1.10 10.68
N GLU A 130 -4.80 1.38 11.95
CA GLU A 130 -6.15 1.75 12.39
C GLU A 130 -6.62 3.06 11.76
N CYS A 131 -5.73 4.04 11.63
CA CYS A 131 -6.09 5.38 11.16
C CYS A 131 -6.15 5.49 9.63
N MET A 132 -5.37 4.72 8.87
CA MET A 132 -5.20 4.93 7.44
C MET A 132 -5.58 3.73 6.57
N VAL A 133 -5.40 2.52 7.06
CA VAL A 133 -5.67 1.31 6.28
C VAL A 133 -7.15 0.97 6.29
N TYR A 134 -7.84 1.23 7.40
CA TYR A 134 -9.26 0.90 7.60
C TYR A 134 -10.19 2.08 7.40
N ILE A 135 -9.89 2.92 6.45
CA ILE A 135 -10.73 4.05 6.06
C ILE A 135 -11.34 3.82 4.64
#